data_fb4a54c0bbb4fcc2466033f7ac25f287
#
_entry.id   fb4a54c0bbb4fcc2466033f7ac25f287
#
_cell.length_a   1.000
_cell.length_b   1.000
_cell.length_c   1.000
_cell.angle_alpha   90.00
_cell.angle_beta   90.00
_cell.angle_gamma   90.00
#
_symmetry.space_group_name_H-M   'P 1'
#
loop_
_entity.id
_entity.type
_entity.pdbx_description
1 polymer ?
#
loop_
_entity_poly.entity_id
_entity_poly.type
_entity_poly.pdbx_seq_one_letter_code
_entity_poly.pdbx_strand_id
1 'polypeptide(L)'
;MKDPVKAREREQRELTRRIVQRDKPKGRFYALLVFLVVVLIHVVDEITSNVSGYVQSSIVTEFFVNGMGMSYNDGLATMSSFTIVTGLTALISPFYKTLSDKYGRKPFLVFNTFCFGVGLFICFLAPNYWVYLIGVTVTTFFTGHDMQVLYVLEAAPSKYRTTFYGITKCIGTLGLVLVPLFRDHFMGNDPTKWRLVFLMCVLPVMLAVIVSFLFSRETDVFLDQRIRYLETPAEARKQEKDAAESKSRQKSGIPGAVKYILHQNGDIKWLFLANIIFYIAASGFSSYYESLMYTNGMQTSEITQALYVYPFVFAAIIGISGFVGDRFGRRRVVSIMNIGAVLGFILFLFACRNHWTPLMVGALYGIYLGCYWTASDYMMVMASEKAPTALRASVMATLNLLYILSMGLGLITVIFLMSILPLSSACLIITVPFVLVSELILLTKVSDTRGADLNAVGKEADPAEN
;
A
#
# COMPACT_ATOMS: atom_id res chain seq x y z
N MET A 1 -18.54 -30.90 23.01
CA MET A 1 -18.67 -29.80 23.99
C MET A 1 -17.34 -29.56 24.65
N LYS A 2 -16.77 -28.35 24.61
CA LYS A 2 -15.51 -28.06 25.31
C LYS A 2 -15.80 -27.93 26.78
N ASP A 3 -15.02 -28.63 27.61
CA ASP A 3 -15.13 -28.64 29.07
C ASP A 3 -15.00 -27.19 29.62
N PRO A 4 -16.04 -26.65 30.27
CA PRO A 4 -16.09 -25.24 30.69
C PRO A 4 -15.01 -24.94 31.76
N VAL A 5 -14.58 -25.92 32.53
CA VAL A 5 -13.52 -25.75 33.53
C VAL A 5 -12.18 -25.54 32.85
N LYS A 6 -11.84 -26.38 31.85
CA LYS A 6 -10.61 -26.23 31.07
C LYS A 6 -10.58 -24.92 30.25
N ALA A 7 -11.74 -24.41 29.84
CA ALA A 7 -11.83 -23.13 29.15
C ALA A 7 -11.47 -21.97 30.09
N ARG A 8 -12.01 -21.95 31.33
CA ARG A 8 -11.72 -20.93 32.35
C ARG A 8 -10.23 -20.96 32.77
N GLU A 9 -9.67 -22.15 32.98
CA GLU A 9 -8.25 -22.26 33.28
C GLU A 9 -7.35 -21.71 32.20
N ARG A 10 -7.69 -21.93 30.90
CA ARG A 10 -6.97 -21.35 29.75
C ARG A 10 -7.05 -19.83 29.72
N GLU A 11 -8.24 -19.28 29.97
CA GLU A 11 -8.44 -17.81 30.00
C GLU A 11 -7.61 -17.22 31.17
N GLN A 12 -7.61 -17.85 32.34
CA GLN A 12 -6.88 -17.36 33.49
C GLN A 12 -5.34 -17.43 33.30
N ARG A 13 -4.83 -18.49 32.67
CA ARG A 13 -3.41 -18.59 32.27
C ARG A 13 -3.05 -17.52 31.21
N GLU A 14 -3.94 -17.27 30.24
CA GLU A 14 -3.72 -16.21 29.25
C GLU A 14 -3.70 -14.85 29.93
N LEU A 15 -4.65 -14.55 30.82
CA LEU A 15 -4.72 -13.29 31.57
C LEU A 15 -3.41 -13.03 32.34
N THR A 16 -2.97 -13.99 33.15
CA THR A 16 -1.72 -13.88 33.90
C THR A 16 -0.52 -13.62 32.98
N ARG A 17 -0.44 -14.36 31.86
CA ARG A 17 0.63 -14.18 30.89
C ARG A 17 0.62 -12.76 30.27
N ARG A 18 -0.57 -12.21 29.95
CA ARG A 18 -0.70 -10.88 29.35
C ARG A 18 -0.34 -9.77 30.34
N ILE A 19 -0.74 -9.91 31.62
CA ILE A 19 -0.35 -8.98 32.68
C ILE A 19 1.18 -8.95 32.83
N VAL A 20 1.83 -10.11 32.94
CA VAL A 20 3.30 -10.20 33.02
C VAL A 20 3.98 -9.56 31.78
N GLN A 21 3.41 -9.74 30.59
CA GLN A 21 3.95 -9.11 29.38
C GLN A 21 3.84 -7.58 29.42
N ARG A 22 2.71 -7.03 29.88
CA ARG A 22 2.47 -5.58 30.01
C ARG A 22 3.41 -4.95 31.03
N ASP A 23 3.56 -5.58 32.21
CA ASP A 23 4.31 -5.03 33.33
C ASP A 23 5.84 -5.21 33.18
N LYS A 24 6.29 -5.91 32.11
CA LYS A 24 7.71 -6.09 31.84
C LYS A 24 8.37 -4.73 31.51
N PRO A 25 9.41 -4.30 32.27
CA PRO A 25 10.02 -3.00 32.09
C PRO A 25 10.56 -2.81 30.67
N LYS A 26 10.35 -1.62 30.12
CA LYS A 26 10.88 -1.19 28.82
C LYS A 26 12.30 -0.68 29.04
N GLY A 27 13.26 -1.31 28.38
CA GLY A 27 14.65 -0.87 28.44
C GLY A 27 14.83 0.55 27.85
N ARG A 28 15.93 1.22 28.22
CA ARG A 28 16.27 2.58 27.75
C ARG A 28 16.22 2.75 26.23
N PHE A 29 16.55 1.72 25.48
CA PHE A 29 16.59 1.73 24.01
C PHE A 29 15.33 1.15 23.36
N TYR A 30 14.25 0.92 24.11
CA TYR A 30 13.04 0.30 23.57
C TYR A 30 12.46 1.05 22.35
N ALA A 31 12.36 2.37 22.44
CA ALA A 31 11.85 3.19 21.33
C ALA A 31 12.71 3.09 20.05
N LEU A 32 14.04 3.04 20.23
CA LEU A 32 14.97 2.83 19.12
C LEU A 32 14.82 1.45 18.50
N LEU A 33 14.66 0.40 19.32
CA LEU A 33 14.45 -0.96 18.82
C LEU A 33 13.13 -1.09 18.04
N VAL A 34 12.05 -0.49 18.55
CA VAL A 34 10.77 -0.41 17.82
C VAL A 34 10.96 0.30 16.49
N PHE A 35 11.67 1.42 16.49
CA PHE A 35 11.97 2.17 15.25
C PHE A 35 12.73 1.30 14.24
N LEU A 36 13.79 0.64 14.65
CA LEU A 36 14.58 -0.24 13.77
C LEU A 36 13.76 -1.40 13.20
N VAL A 37 12.96 -2.07 14.05
CA VAL A 37 12.05 -3.15 13.61
C VAL A 37 11.11 -2.64 12.53
N VAL A 38 10.48 -1.51 12.76
CA VAL A 38 9.49 -0.95 11.84
C VAL A 38 10.13 -0.48 10.54
N VAL A 39 11.27 0.20 10.61
CA VAL A 39 12.02 0.62 9.42
C VAL A 39 12.39 -0.60 8.57
N LEU A 40 12.94 -1.65 9.16
CA LEU A 40 13.29 -2.87 8.43
C LEU A 40 12.07 -3.51 7.77
N ILE A 41 10.94 -3.56 8.45
CA ILE A 41 9.71 -4.12 7.88
C ILE A 41 9.19 -3.26 6.75
N HIS A 42 9.21 -1.92 6.85
CA HIS A 42 8.85 -1.04 5.74
C HIS A 42 9.78 -1.22 4.53
N VAL A 43 11.08 -1.33 4.76
CA VAL A 43 12.06 -1.59 3.68
C VAL A 43 11.72 -2.89 2.95
N VAL A 44 11.46 -3.98 3.67
CA VAL A 44 11.19 -5.27 3.03
C VAL A 44 9.79 -5.34 2.43
N ASP A 45 8.82 -4.61 2.95
CA ASP A 45 7.49 -4.45 2.38
C ASP A 45 7.57 -3.75 1.01
N GLU A 46 8.29 -2.64 0.93
CA GLU A 46 8.53 -1.91 -0.32
C GLU A 46 9.28 -2.76 -1.34
N ILE A 47 10.34 -3.47 -0.93
CA ILE A 47 11.08 -4.39 -1.79
C ILE A 47 10.15 -5.46 -2.36
N THR A 48 9.38 -6.12 -1.50
CA THR A 48 8.53 -7.26 -1.85
C THR A 48 7.39 -6.86 -2.77
N SER A 49 6.80 -5.69 -2.53
CA SER A 49 5.71 -5.13 -3.34
C SER A 49 6.17 -4.73 -4.75
N ASN A 50 7.44 -4.36 -4.92
CA ASN A 50 7.92 -3.76 -6.15
C ASN A 50 8.88 -4.65 -6.97
N VAL A 51 9.53 -5.66 -6.39
CA VAL A 51 10.59 -6.45 -7.06
C VAL A 51 10.17 -7.05 -8.40
N SER A 52 8.93 -7.53 -8.53
CA SER A 52 8.38 -8.04 -9.79
C SER A 52 8.37 -6.99 -10.90
N GLY A 53 8.06 -5.74 -10.56
CA GLY A 53 8.08 -4.62 -11.50
C GLY A 53 9.49 -4.23 -11.96
N TYR A 54 10.53 -4.51 -11.18
CA TYR A 54 11.92 -4.21 -11.55
C TYR A 54 12.53 -5.18 -12.57
N VAL A 55 11.94 -6.35 -12.76
CA VAL A 55 12.41 -7.39 -13.68
C VAL A 55 11.30 -7.91 -14.58
N GLN A 56 10.28 -7.09 -14.81
CA GLN A 56 9.06 -7.45 -15.53
C GLN A 56 9.35 -7.89 -16.96
N SER A 57 10.21 -7.18 -17.68
CA SER A 57 10.58 -7.52 -19.06
C SER A 57 11.24 -8.89 -19.16
N SER A 58 12.10 -9.23 -18.19
CA SER A 58 12.76 -10.54 -18.14
C SER A 58 11.76 -11.68 -17.91
N ILE A 59 10.80 -11.49 -17.01
CA ILE A 59 9.73 -12.45 -16.71
C ILE A 59 8.85 -12.69 -17.94
N VAL A 60 8.40 -11.59 -18.58
CA VAL A 60 7.57 -11.65 -19.78
C VAL A 60 8.32 -12.36 -20.91
N THR A 61 9.59 -11.98 -21.14
CA THR A 61 10.40 -12.57 -22.20
C THR A 61 10.60 -14.08 -21.97
N GLU A 62 10.91 -14.50 -20.77
CA GLU A 62 11.18 -15.91 -20.49
C GLU A 62 9.93 -16.77 -20.59
N PHE A 63 8.85 -16.41 -19.88
CA PHE A 63 7.69 -17.30 -19.78
C PHE A 63 6.73 -17.19 -20.95
N PHE A 64 6.55 -16.00 -21.53
CA PHE A 64 5.55 -15.78 -22.57
C PHE A 64 6.14 -15.70 -23.98
N VAL A 65 7.23 -14.93 -24.15
CA VAL A 65 7.84 -14.82 -25.48
C VAL A 65 8.59 -16.11 -25.83
N ASN A 66 9.56 -16.51 -25.02
CA ASN A 66 10.37 -17.70 -25.28
C ASN A 66 9.63 -19.00 -24.95
N GLY A 67 8.83 -19.01 -23.89
CA GLY A 67 8.13 -20.22 -23.43
C GLY A 67 6.85 -20.54 -24.20
N MET A 68 6.11 -19.55 -24.67
CA MET A 68 4.81 -19.70 -25.34
C MET A 68 4.76 -19.15 -26.77
N GLY A 69 5.84 -18.50 -27.26
CA GLY A 69 5.90 -17.93 -28.61
C GLY A 69 5.02 -16.70 -28.82
N MET A 70 4.62 -16.01 -27.74
CA MET A 70 3.78 -14.82 -27.80
C MET A 70 4.59 -13.58 -28.20
N SER A 71 3.90 -12.56 -28.75
CA SER A 71 4.51 -11.23 -28.81
C SER A 71 4.74 -10.68 -27.40
N TYR A 72 5.68 -9.75 -27.24
CA TYR A 72 5.95 -9.16 -25.93
C TYR A 72 4.71 -8.47 -25.34
N ASN A 73 3.95 -7.73 -26.16
CA ASN A 73 2.73 -7.06 -25.71
C ASN A 73 1.63 -8.05 -25.28
N ASP A 74 1.44 -9.14 -26.01
CA ASP A 74 0.46 -10.17 -25.64
C ASP A 74 0.89 -10.90 -24.37
N GLY A 75 2.18 -11.20 -24.22
CA GLY A 75 2.74 -11.79 -23.00
C GLY A 75 2.57 -10.88 -21.79
N LEU A 76 2.84 -9.59 -21.94
CA LEU A 76 2.66 -8.59 -20.89
C LEU A 76 1.17 -8.40 -20.51
N ALA A 77 0.28 -8.39 -21.50
CA ALA A 77 -1.17 -8.33 -21.29
C ALA A 77 -1.68 -9.57 -20.55
N THR A 78 -1.18 -10.76 -20.92
CA THR A 78 -1.51 -12.02 -20.26
C THR A 78 -1.04 -12.02 -18.80
N MET A 79 0.22 -11.64 -18.54
CA MET A 79 0.77 -11.50 -17.20
C MET A 79 -0.07 -10.52 -16.36
N SER A 80 -0.45 -9.39 -16.94
CA SER A 80 -1.26 -8.36 -16.26
C SER A 80 -2.66 -8.86 -15.91
N SER A 81 -3.27 -9.70 -16.76
CA SER A 81 -4.57 -10.32 -16.48
C SER A 81 -4.53 -11.20 -15.24
N PHE A 82 -3.46 -11.97 -15.05
CA PHE A 82 -3.27 -12.76 -13.83
C PHE A 82 -2.98 -11.88 -12.60
N THR A 83 -2.35 -10.72 -12.78
CA THR A 83 -2.12 -9.76 -11.69
C THR A 83 -3.45 -9.24 -11.12
N ILE A 84 -4.49 -9.08 -11.93
CA ILE A 84 -5.83 -8.74 -11.45
C ILE A 84 -6.35 -9.81 -10.48
N VAL A 85 -6.19 -11.08 -10.84
CA VAL A 85 -6.65 -12.21 -10.00
C VAL A 85 -5.89 -12.23 -8.67
N THR A 86 -4.57 -12.00 -8.67
CA THR A 86 -3.79 -11.92 -7.43
C THR A 86 -4.22 -10.73 -6.58
N GLY A 87 -4.53 -9.59 -7.20
CA GLY A 87 -5.03 -8.39 -6.52
C GLY A 87 -6.37 -8.61 -5.78
N LEU A 88 -7.21 -9.52 -6.26
CA LEU A 88 -8.47 -9.87 -5.57
C LEU A 88 -8.22 -10.50 -4.18
N THR A 89 -7.04 -11.06 -3.93
CA THR A 89 -6.68 -11.58 -2.60
C THR A 89 -6.66 -10.48 -1.53
N ALA A 90 -6.43 -9.22 -1.93
CA ALA A 90 -6.51 -8.08 -1.02
C ALA A 90 -7.91 -7.87 -0.42
N LEU A 91 -8.98 -8.34 -1.10
CA LEU A 91 -10.34 -8.29 -0.57
C LEU A 91 -10.54 -9.17 0.67
N ILE A 92 -9.70 -10.17 0.88
CA ILE A 92 -9.72 -11.06 2.05
C ILE A 92 -8.97 -10.43 3.23
N SER A 93 -8.11 -9.44 2.99
CA SER A 93 -7.29 -8.75 3.98
C SER A 93 -8.05 -8.28 5.24
N PRO A 94 -9.25 -7.66 5.17
CA PRO A 94 -9.97 -7.23 6.36
C PRO A 94 -10.29 -8.38 7.32
N PHE A 95 -10.66 -9.54 6.78
CA PHE A 95 -10.96 -10.73 7.60
C PHE A 95 -9.71 -11.28 8.28
N TYR A 96 -8.58 -11.29 7.59
CA TYR A 96 -7.31 -11.70 8.15
C TYR A 96 -6.82 -10.75 9.26
N LYS A 97 -6.98 -9.44 9.07
CA LYS A 97 -6.61 -8.42 10.07
C LYS A 97 -7.34 -8.61 11.40
N THR A 98 -8.61 -9.02 11.39
CA THR A 98 -9.38 -9.28 12.63
C THR A 98 -8.77 -10.37 13.49
N LEU A 99 -8.01 -11.30 12.92
CA LEU A 99 -7.29 -12.31 13.67
C LEU A 99 -6.18 -11.70 14.53
N SER A 100 -5.55 -10.62 14.07
CA SER A 100 -4.52 -9.90 14.84
C SER A 100 -5.08 -9.25 16.12
N ASP A 101 -6.35 -8.87 16.13
CA ASP A 101 -7.07 -8.36 17.31
C ASP A 101 -7.27 -9.42 18.37
N LYS A 102 -7.29 -10.69 17.97
CA LYS A 102 -7.47 -11.83 18.88
C LYS A 102 -6.16 -12.43 19.38
N TYR A 103 -5.18 -12.56 18.51
CA TYR A 103 -3.95 -13.30 18.79
C TYR A 103 -2.77 -12.40 19.16
N GLY A 104 -2.81 -11.12 18.77
CA GLY A 104 -1.77 -10.14 19.06
C GLY A 104 -1.13 -9.56 17.79
N ARG A 105 -0.50 -8.41 17.92
CA ARG A 105 0.14 -7.69 16.81
C ARG A 105 1.49 -8.31 16.43
N LYS A 106 2.31 -8.63 17.43
CA LYS A 106 3.65 -9.19 17.24
C LYS A 106 3.65 -10.50 16.41
N PRO A 107 2.84 -11.54 16.74
CA PRO A 107 2.84 -12.77 15.97
C PRO A 107 2.52 -12.55 14.50
N PHE A 108 1.54 -11.68 14.21
CA PHE A 108 1.15 -11.36 12.83
C PHE A 108 2.23 -10.56 12.10
N LEU A 109 2.87 -9.60 12.78
CA LEU A 109 3.98 -8.83 12.21
C LEU A 109 5.11 -9.76 11.75
N VAL A 110 5.56 -10.66 12.60
CA VAL A 110 6.64 -11.62 12.31
C VAL A 110 6.21 -12.61 11.23
N PHE A 111 5.00 -13.15 11.34
CA PHE A 111 4.48 -14.14 10.38
C PHE A 111 4.29 -13.56 8.98
N ASN A 112 3.70 -12.36 8.86
CA ASN A 112 3.55 -11.71 7.57
C ASN A 112 4.91 -11.43 6.92
N THR A 113 5.87 -10.91 7.69
CA THR A 113 7.23 -10.66 7.19
C THR A 113 7.90 -11.95 6.75
N PHE A 114 7.72 -13.06 7.48
CA PHE A 114 8.22 -14.37 7.06
C PHE A 114 7.58 -14.83 5.73
N CYS A 115 6.28 -14.66 5.58
CA CYS A 115 5.57 -15.00 4.36
C CYS A 115 6.01 -14.19 3.13
N PHE A 116 6.50 -12.94 3.32
CA PHE A 116 7.17 -12.21 2.23
C PHE A 116 8.36 -12.99 1.69
N GLY A 117 9.23 -13.47 2.59
CA GLY A 117 10.39 -14.29 2.22
C GLY A 117 10.00 -15.59 1.53
N VAL A 118 8.96 -16.27 2.01
CA VAL A 118 8.45 -17.49 1.39
C VAL A 118 7.97 -17.22 -0.04
N GLY A 119 7.18 -16.17 -0.25
CA GLY A 119 6.70 -15.81 -1.59
C GLY A 119 7.83 -15.46 -2.56
N LEU A 120 8.82 -14.66 -2.11
CA LEU A 120 10.01 -14.35 -2.92
C LEU A 120 10.82 -15.60 -3.25
N PHE A 121 10.97 -16.50 -2.29
CA PHE A 121 11.71 -17.75 -2.49
C PHE A 121 10.99 -18.69 -3.48
N ILE A 122 9.65 -18.74 -3.47
CA ILE A 122 8.85 -19.45 -4.48
C ILE A 122 9.09 -18.82 -5.86
N CYS A 123 9.11 -17.49 -5.98
CA CYS A 123 9.42 -16.81 -7.24
C CYS A 123 10.82 -17.14 -7.76
N PHE A 124 11.83 -17.22 -6.88
CA PHE A 124 13.19 -17.65 -7.23
C PHE A 124 13.20 -19.07 -7.80
N LEU A 125 12.50 -20.02 -7.16
CA LEU A 125 12.46 -21.41 -7.57
C LEU A 125 11.54 -21.69 -8.78
N ALA A 126 10.79 -20.70 -9.27
CA ALA A 126 9.75 -20.90 -10.26
C ALA A 126 10.29 -21.45 -11.61
N PRO A 127 9.98 -22.69 -11.97
CA PRO A 127 10.36 -23.27 -13.26
C PRO A 127 9.43 -22.83 -14.40
N ASN A 128 8.25 -22.31 -14.06
CA ASN A 128 7.21 -21.85 -15.00
C ASN A 128 6.41 -20.71 -14.38
N TYR A 129 5.59 -20.08 -15.22
CA TYR A 129 4.79 -18.94 -14.80
C TYR A 129 3.79 -19.23 -13.68
N TRP A 130 3.22 -20.44 -13.62
CA TRP A 130 2.22 -20.79 -12.59
C TRP A 130 2.82 -20.83 -11.19
N VAL A 131 4.02 -21.40 -11.05
CA VAL A 131 4.74 -21.38 -9.76
C VAL A 131 5.15 -19.96 -9.39
N TYR A 132 5.60 -19.17 -10.36
CA TYR A 132 5.87 -17.73 -10.15
C TYR A 132 4.62 -16.99 -9.65
N LEU A 133 3.46 -17.23 -10.27
CA LEU A 133 2.18 -16.64 -9.89
C LEU A 133 1.77 -16.99 -8.44
N ILE A 134 2.03 -18.23 -8.01
CA ILE A 134 1.80 -18.63 -6.61
C ILE A 134 2.69 -17.79 -5.68
N GLY A 135 3.98 -17.62 -5.99
CA GLY A 135 4.89 -16.78 -5.20
C GLY A 135 4.40 -15.34 -5.11
N VAL A 136 4.03 -14.73 -6.25
CA VAL A 136 3.46 -13.37 -6.29
C VAL A 136 2.15 -13.29 -5.50
N THR A 137 1.28 -14.29 -5.59
CA THR A 137 0.03 -14.31 -4.84
C THR A 137 0.27 -14.34 -3.34
N VAL A 138 1.23 -15.14 -2.88
CA VAL A 138 1.63 -15.17 -1.46
C VAL A 138 2.16 -13.81 -1.02
N THR A 139 3.08 -13.19 -1.78
CA THR A 139 3.60 -11.86 -1.44
C THR A 139 2.49 -10.82 -1.39
N THR A 140 1.66 -10.73 -2.43
CA THR A 140 0.56 -9.75 -2.54
C THR A 140 -0.47 -9.92 -1.41
N PHE A 141 -0.79 -11.15 -1.04
CA PHE A 141 -1.71 -11.41 0.07
C PHE A 141 -1.17 -10.84 1.38
N PHE A 142 0.09 -11.04 1.70
CA PHE A 142 0.66 -10.62 2.98
C PHE A 142 1.11 -9.16 3.01
N THR A 143 1.57 -8.55 1.91
CA THR A 143 1.92 -7.12 1.83
C THR A 143 0.70 -6.21 1.98
N GLY A 144 -0.45 -6.59 1.45
CA GLY A 144 -1.70 -5.82 1.56
C GLY A 144 -2.25 -5.67 2.99
N HIS A 145 -1.55 -6.15 4.01
CA HIS A 145 -2.07 -6.18 5.38
C HIS A 145 -1.58 -5.04 6.27
N ASP A 146 -0.59 -4.27 5.85
CA ASP A 146 -0.07 -3.06 6.56
C ASP A 146 0.07 -3.25 8.09
N MET A 147 0.46 -4.43 8.53
CA MET A 147 0.60 -4.74 9.97
C MET A 147 1.67 -3.89 10.62
N GLN A 148 2.70 -3.48 9.87
CA GLN A 148 3.74 -2.57 10.32
C GLN A 148 3.16 -1.18 10.63
N VAL A 149 2.22 -0.69 9.85
CA VAL A 149 1.55 0.61 10.10
C VAL A 149 0.77 0.57 11.40
N LEU A 150 -0.04 -0.49 11.60
CA LEU A 150 -0.80 -0.67 12.83
C LEU A 150 0.13 -0.78 14.04
N TYR A 151 1.22 -1.56 13.92
CA TYR A 151 2.20 -1.72 14.98
C TYR A 151 2.88 -0.40 15.36
N VAL A 152 3.27 0.42 14.35
CA VAL A 152 3.82 1.77 14.58
C VAL A 152 2.84 2.67 15.31
N LEU A 153 1.60 2.71 14.84
CA LEU A 153 0.57 3.60 15.41
C LEU A 153 0.27 3.27 16.88
N GLU A 154 0.40 1.99 17.27
CA GLU A 154 0.18 1.55 18.65
C GLU A 154 1.45 1.64 19.53
N ALA A 155 2.64 1.39 18.98
CA ALA A 155 3.89 1.33 19.73
C ALA A 155 4.63 2.67 19.85
N ALA A 156 4.40 3.62 18.91
CA ALA A 156 5.05 4.91 18.91
C ALA A 156 4.47 5.85 19.99
N PRO A 157 5.31 6.71 20.61
CA PRO A 157 4.84 7.72 21.55
C PRO A 157 3.81 8.65 20.90
N SER A 158 2.68 8.90 21.56
CA SER A 158 1.55 9.66 21.02
C SER A 158 1.94 11.05 20.49
N LYS A 159 2.88 11.74 21.17
CA LYS A 159 3.37 13.07 20.79
C LYS A 159 4.09 13.11 19.45
N TYR A 160 4.76 12.02 19.03
CA TYR A 160 5.61 11.97 17.84
C TYR A 160 5.16 10.93 16.82
N ARG A 161 3.95 10.37 16.97
CA ARG A 161 3.44 9.24 16.19
C ARG A 161 3.47 9.51 14.69
N THR A 162 2.97 10.66 14.25
CA THR A 162 2.93 11.03 12.84
C THR A 162 4.33 11.24 12.24
N THR A 163 5.21 11.92 12.99
CA THR A 163 6.61 12.13 12.58
C THR A 163 7.35 10.79 12.47
N PHE A 164 7.14 9.92 13.45
CA PHE A 164 7.74 8.59 13.48
C PHE A 164 7.31 7.75 12.27
N TYR A 165 6.01 7.74 11.97
CA TYR A 165 5.48 7.07 10.79
C TYR A 165 6.03 7.66 9.48
N GLY A 166 6.06 8.98 9.35
CA GLY A 166 6.58 9.65 8.15
C GLY A 166 8.06 9.34 7.89
N ILE A 167 8.90 9.35 8.94
CA ILE A 167 10.32 9.01 8.82
C ILE A 167 10.50 7.54 8.44
N THR A 168 9.75 6.62 9.07
CA THR A 168 9.83 5.19 8.75
C THR A 168 9.41 4.90 7.32
N LYS A 169 8.35 5.56 6.84
CA LYS A 169 7.89 5.45 5.44
C LYS A 169 8.95 5.98 4.46
N CYS A 170 9.54 7.13 4.74
CA CYS A 170 10.60 7.73 3.91
C CYS A 170 11.81 6.79 3.79
N ILE A 171 12.29 6.25 4.91
CA ILE A 171 13.42 5.31 4.91
C ILE A 171 13.02 4.00 4.21
N GLY A 172 11.79 3.52 4.41
CA GLY A 172 11.24 2.36 3.71
C GLY A 172 11.32 2.51 2.20
N THR A 173 10.86 3.66 1.69
CA THR A 173 10.92 3.99 0.26
C THR A 173 12.37 4.02 -0.27
N LEU A 174 13.31 4.58 0.50
CA LEU A 174 14.74 4.54 0.13
C LEU A 174 15.28 3.11 0.08
N GLY A 175 14.70 2.18 0.83
CA GLY A 175 15.02 0.75 0.76
C GLY A 175 14.83 0.13 -0.62
N LEU A 176 13.99 0.72 -1.48
CA LEU A 176 13.84 0.29 -2.88
C LEU A 176 15.13 0.32 -3.68
N VAL A 177 16.13 1.12 -3.27
CA VAL A 177 17.47 1.16 -3.90
C VAL A 177 18.19 -0.19 -3.81
N LEU A 178 17.85 -1.05 -2.86
CA LEU A 178 18.43 -2.39 -2.75
C LEU A 178 18.08 -3.29 -3.96
N VAL A 179 16.91 -3.09 -4.57
CA VAL A 179 16.48 -3.93 -5.71
C VAL A 179 17.37 -3.69 -6.95
N PRO A 180 17.58 -2.44 -7.44
CA PRO A 180 18.51 -2.20 -8.53
C PRO A 180 19.96 -2.55 -8.16
N LEU A 181 20.36 -2.45 -6.88
CA LEU A 181 21.67 -2.92 -6.43
C LEU A 181 21.84 -4.43 -6.67
N PHE A 182 20.84 -5.22 -6.29
CA PHE A 182 20.84 -6.66 -6.55
C PHE A 182 20.73 -6.96 -8.05
N ARG A 183 19.94 -6.19 -8.80
CA ARG A 183 19.81 -6.31 -10.25
C ARG A 183 21.16 -6.06 -10.93
N ASP A 184 21.87 -5.01 -10.56
CA ASP A 184 23.17 -4.66 -11.12
C ASP A 184 24.23 -5.74 -10.86
N HIS A 185 24.32 -6.18 -9.60
CA HIS A 185 25.38 -7.10 -9.17
C HIS A 185 25.12 -8.55 -9.58
N PHE A 186 23.89 -9.03 -9.51
CA PHE A 186 23.58 -10.46 -9.72
C PHE A 186 22.96 -10.75 -11.09
N MET A 187 22.24 -9.83 -11.68
CA MET A 187 21.67 -9.96 -13.02
C MET A 187 22.58 -9.32 -14.08
N GLY A 188 23.15 -8.15 -13.81
CA GLY A 188 24.00 -7.41 -14.74
C GLY A 188 23.28 -7.16 -16.08
N ASN A 189 23.94 -7.52 -17.18
CA ASN A 189 23.38 -7.43 -18.53
C ASN A 189 22.66 -8.72 -19.00
N ASP A 190 22.62 -9.75 -18.16
CA ASP A 190 22.00 -11.04 -18.50
C ASP A 190 20.57 -11.12 -17.93
N PRO A 191 19.53 -10.84 -18.75
CA PRO A 191 18.15 -10.86 -18.29
C PRO A 191 17.67 -12.22 -17.82
N THR A 192 18.35 -13.32 -18.14
CA THR A 192 17.96 -14.67 -17.70
C THR A 192 18.21 -14.90 -16.20
N LYS A 193 19.06 -14.08 -15.59
CA LYS A 193 19.42 -14.17 -14.16
C LYS A 193 18.45 -13.44 -13.23
N TRP A 194 17.31 -12.95 -13.70
CA TRP A 194 16.35 -12.21 -12.91
C TRP A 194 15.91 -12.93 -11.60
N ARG A 195 15.92 -14.27 -11.60
CA ARG A 195 15.58 -15.05 -10.39
C ARG A 195 16.52 -14.77 -9.22
N LEU A 196 17.82 -14.50 -9.50
CA LEU A 196 18.79 -14.17 -8.45
C LEU A 196 18.42 -12.88 -7.71
N VAL A 197 17.75 -11.93 -8.39
CA VAL A 197 17.26 -10.70 -7.73
C VAL A 197 16.24 -11.06 -6.65
N PHE A 198 15.31 -11.98 -6.93
CA PHE A 198 14.35 -12.47 -5.92
C PHE A 198 15.07 -13.15 -4.75
N LEU A 199 16.03 -14.02 -5.03
CA LEU A 199 16.81 -14.68 -3.98
C LEU A 199 17.53 -13.69 -3.08
N MET A 200 18.17 -12.67 -3.67
CA MET A 200 18.87 -11.63 -2.88
C MET A 200 17.90 -10.79 -2.05
N CYS A 201 16.67 -10.54 -2.52
CA CYS A 201 15.64 -9.88 -1.75
C CYS A 201 15.15 -10.71 -0.53
N VAL A 202 15.33 -12.03 -0.53
CA VAL A 202 15.03 -12.88 0.64
C VAL A 202 15.94 -12.52 1.83
N LEU A 203 17.19 -12.11 1.60
CA LEU A 203 18.15 -11.82 2.67
C LEU A 203 17.69 -10.69 3.61
N PRO A 204 17.35 -9.48 3.12
CA PRO A 204 16.84 -8.43 4.00
C PRO A 204 15.50 -8.81 4.66
N VAL A 205 14.67 -9.62 3.99
CA VAL A 205 13.42 -10.13 4.60
C VAL A 205 13.72 -11.05 5.77
N MET A 206 14.65 -12.00 5.62
CA MET A 206 15.05 -12.88 6.73
C MET A 206 15.68 -12.11 7.88
N LEU A 207 16.51 -11.10 7.59
CA LEU A 207 17.03 -10.20 8.62
C LEU A 207 15.89 -9.49 9.36
N ALA A 208 14.90 -8.96 8.65
CA ALA A 208 13.73 -8.31 9.26
C ALA A 208 12.91 -9.28 10.13
N VAL A 209 12.75 -10.53 9.71
CA VAL A 209 12.09 -11.59 10.51
C VAL A 209 12.85 -11.85 11.81
N ILE A 210 14.17 -12.05 11.73
CA ILE A 210 15.00 -12.32 12.90
C ILE A 210 14.96 -11.13 13.88
N VAL A 211 15.17 -9.91 13.37
CA VAL A 211 15.14 -8.68 14.18
C VAL A 211 13.76 -8.48 14.81
N SER A 212 12.69 -8.68 14.04
CA SER A 212 11.31 -8.57 14.57
C SER A 212 11.01 -9.62 15.60
N PHE A 213 11.41 -10.86 15.39
CA PHE A 213 11.21 -11.95 16.35
C PHE A 213 11.91 -11.66 17.69
N LEU A 214 13.16 -11.22 17.64
CA LEU A 214 14.00 -10.99 18.84
C LEU A 214 13.61 -9.70 19.57
N PHE A 215 13.38 -8.60 18.87
CA PHE A 215 13.30 -7.26 19.46
C PHE A 215 11.88 -6.67 19.49
N SER A 216 10.92 -7.14 18.70
CA SER A 216 9.55 -6.64 18.83
C SER A 216 8.90 -7.19 20.11
N ARG A 217 8.03 -6.36 20.70
CA ARG A 217 7.16 -6.75 21.82
C ARG A 217 5.71 -6.58 21.38
N GLU A 218 4.80 -7.20 22.14
CA GLU A 218 3.38 -6.92 21.95
C GLU A 218 3.07 -5.47 22.32
N THR A 219 2.11 -4.85 21.62
CA THR A 219 1.76 -3.45 21.87
C THR A 219 0.97 -3.31 23.18
N ASP A 220 1.20 -2.22 23.92
CA ASP A 220 0.48 -1.97 25.17
C ASP A 220 -1.02 -1.85 24.92
N VAL A 221 -1.39 -1.19 23.81
CA VAL A 221 -2.81 -1.01 23.41
C VAL A 221 -3.51 -2.37 23.29
N PHE A 222 -2.87 -3.32 22.59
CA PHE A 222 -3.40 -4.67 22.48
C PHE A 222 -3.46 -5.38 23.85
N LEU A 223 -2.39 -5.28 24.65
CA LEU A 223 -2.34 -5.93 25.96
C LEU A 223 -3.45 -5.41 26.87
N ASP A 224 -3.64 -4.09 26.96
CA ASP A 224 -4.68 -3.48 27.80
C ASP A 224 -6.09 -3.86 27.33
N GLN A 225 -6.33 -3.85 26.01
CA GLN A 225 -7.62 -4.30 25.45
C GLN A 225 -7.89 -5.77 25.73
N ARG A 226 -6.86 -6.62 25.59
CA ARG A 226 -7.00 -8.07 25.80
C ARG A 226 -7.17 -8.42 27.27
N ILE A 227 -6.45 -7.75 28.18
CA ILE A 227 -6.60 -7.89 29.62
C ILE A 227 -8.01 -7.50 30.02
N ARG A 228 -8.50 -6.31 29.62
CA ARG A 228 -9.87 -5.87 29.90
C ARG A 228 -10.91 -6.87 29.39
N TYR A 229 -10.72 -7.38 28.17
CA TYR A 229 -11.60 -8.42 27.62
C TYR A 229 -11.61 -9.69 28.48
N LEU A 230 -10.45 -10.15 28.98
CA LEU A 230 -10.37 -11.36 29.79
C LEU A 230 -10.90 -11.15 31.22
N GLU A 231 -10.78 -9.95 31.78
CA GLU A 231 -11.36 -9.56 33.09
C GLU A 231 -12.86 -9.40 33.06
N THR A 232 -13.42 -9.02 31.91
CA THR A 232 -14.89 -8.84 31.75
C THR A 232 -15.60 -10.20 31.82
N PRO A 233 -16.66 -10.37 32.64
CA PRO A 233 -17.46 -11.60 32.70
C PRO A 233 -18.03 -12.00 31.33
N ALA A 234 -18.11 -13.32 31.08
CA ALA A 234 -18.56 -13.82 29.78
C ALA A 234 -19.96 -13.32 29.34
N GLU A 235 -20.85 -13.11 30.30
CA GLU A 235 -22.20 -12.58 30.08
C GLU A 235 -22.15 -11.11 29.64
N ALA A 236 -21.34 -10.28 30.30
CA ALA A 236 -21.13 -8.88 29.95
C ALA A 236 -20.46 -8.74 28.59
N ARG A 237 -19.46 -9.60 28.26
CA ARG A 237 -18.84 -9.66 26.93
C ARG A 237 -19.87 -9.92 25.82
N LYS A 238 -20.83 -10.83 26.08
CA LYS A 238 -21.89 -11.14 25.13
C LYS A 238 -22.82 -9.94 24.93
N GLN A 239 -23.22 -9.30 26.02
CA GLN A 239 -24.08 -8.10 25.97
C GLN A 239 -23.38 -6.93 25.24
N GLU A 240 -22.10 -6.68 25.53
CA GLU A 240 -21.31 -5.65 24.81
C GLU A 240 -21.19 -5.97 23.32
N LYS A 241 -20.99 -7.25 22.97
CA LYS A 241 -20.92 -7.68 21.58
C LYS A 241 -22.27 -7.51 20.87
N ASP A 242 -23.35 -7.95 21.48
CA ASP A 242 -24.72 -7.83 20.92
C ASP A 242 -25.11 -6.34 20.78
N ALA A 243 -24.74 -5.51 21.76
CA ALA A 243 -24.95 -4.06 21.71
C ALA A 243 -24.08 -3.38 20.63
N ALA A 244 -22.82 -3.81 20.46
CA ALA A 244 -21.95 -3.31 19.40
C ALA A 244 -22.43 -3.74 18.01
N GLU A 245 -22.90 -4.99 17.86
CA GLU A 245 -23.48 -5.49 16.61
C GLU A 245 -24.79 -4.78 16.25
N SER A 246 -25.64 -4.49 17.24
CA SER A 246 -26.87 -3.75 17.01
C SER A 246 -26.61 -2.29 16.62
N LYS A 247 -25.66 -1.62 17.29
CA LYS A 247 -25.21 -0.27 16.92
C LYS A 247 -24.53 -0.26 15.53
N SER A 248 -23.73 -1.28 15.22
CA SER A 248 -23.07 -1.44 13.92
C SER A 248 -24.09 -1.68 12.80
N ARG A 249 -25.13 -2.46 13.05
CA ARG A 249 -26.21 -2.69 12.07
C ARG A 249 -27.08 -1.44 11.85
N GLN A 250 -27.23 -0.58 12.85
CA GLN A 250 -28.12 0.56 12.78
C GLN A 250 -27.52 1.83 12.16
N LYS A 251 -26.21 2.11 12.29
CA LYS A 251 -25.62 3.38 11.83
C LYS A 251 -24.24 3.30 11.17
N SER A 252 -23.53 2.18 11.15
CA SER A 252 -22.14 2.14 10.68
C SER A 252 -21.80 0.87 9.89
N GLY A 253 -21.62 1.03 8.63
CA GLY A 253 -21.15 0.00 7.73
C GLY A 253 -20.90 0.63 6.36
N ILE A 254 -20.29 -0.13 5.44
CA ILE A 254 -20.10 0.32 4.05
C ILE A 254 -21.43 0.84 3.45
N PRO A 255 -22.61 0.19 3.62
CA PRO A 255 -23.87 0.74 3.12
C PRO A 255 -24.23 2.11 3.70
N GLY A 256 -23.99 2.33 5.00
CA GLY A 256 -24.20 3.62 5.64
C GLY A 256 -23.27 4.70 5.12
N ALA A 257 -21.99 4.37 4.92
CA ALA A 257 -21.00 5.26 4.31
C ALA A 257 -21.37 5.61 2.85
N VAL A 258 -21.77 4.63 2.05
CA VAL A 258 -22.21 4.86 0.66
C VAL A 258 -23.45 5.76 0.62
N LYS A 259 -24.45 5.52 1.49
CA LYS A 259 -25.63 6.39 1.61
C LYS A 259 -25.21 7.81 1.99
N TYR A 260 -24.31 7.98 2.95
CA TYR A 260 -23.76 9.28 3.34
C TYR A 260 -23.10 9.99 2.16
N ILE A 261 -22.19 9.30 1.45
CA ILE A 261 -21.44 9.86 0.31
C ILE A 261 -22.38 10.31 -0.81
N LEU A 262 -23.44 9.54 -1.11
CA LEU A 262 -24.33 9.81 -2.25
C LEU A 262 -25.43 10.84 -1.94
N HIS A 263 -25.98 10.87 -0.73
CA HIS A 263 -27.19 11.62 -0.42
C HIS A 263 -26.96 12.91 0.36
N GLN A 264 -25.75 13.13 0.92
CA GLN A 264 -25.50 14.43 1.53
C GLN A 264 -25.18 15.51 0.50
N ASN A 265 -25.68 16.73 0.74
CA ASN A 265 -25.51 17.91 -0.13
C ASN A 265 -24.07 18.45 -0.17
N GLY A 266 -23.08 17.68 0.29
CA GLY A 266 -21.67 18.05 0.30
C GLY A 266 -20.93 17.69 -0.98
N ASP A 267 -19.70 18.14 -1.04
CA ASP A 267 -18.76 17.90 -2.12
C ASP A 267 -18.00 16.56 -2.00
N ILE A 268 -18.26 15.77 -0.95
CA ILE A 268 -17.63 14.47 -0.69
C ILE A 268 -17.83 13.47 -1.85
N LYS A 269 -19.02 13.46 -2.45
CA LYS A 269 -19.33 12.60 -3.61
C LYS A 269 -18.42 12.91 -4.80
N TRP A 270 -18.11 14.20 -5.01
CA TRP A 270 -17.23 14.63 -6.09
C TRP A 270 -15.77 14.28 -5.80
N LEU A 271 -15.35 14.36 -4.54
CA LEU A 271 -14.04 13.89 -4.11
C LEU A 271 -13.90 12.37 -4.35
N PHE A 272 -14.92 11.58 -4.05
CA PHE A 272 -14.92 10.14 -4.33
C PHE A 272 -14.87 9.84 -5.82
N LEU A 273 -15.63 10.57 -6.63
CA LEU A 273 -15.59 10.43 -8.10
C LEU A 273 -14.20 10.78 -8.64
N ALA A 274 -13.61 11.87 -8.17
CA ALA A 274 -12.25 12.25 -8.55
C ALA A 274 -11.23 11.16 -8.17
N ASN A 275 -11.35 10.57 -6.97
CA ASN A 275 -10.49 9.45 -6.54
C ASN A 275 -10.63 8.22 -7.45
N ILE A 276 -11.86 7.81 -7.78
CA ILE A 276 -12.10 6.67 -8.67
C ILE A 276 -11.37 6.88 -10.01
N ILE A 277 -11.58 8.04 -10.64
CA ILE A 277 -10.97 8.38 -11.92
C ILE A 277 -9.45 8.43 -11.81
N PHE A 278 -8.93 9.01 -10.74
CA PHE A 278 -7.50 9.10 -10.46
C PHE A 278 -6.85 7.71 -10.29
N TYR A 279 -7.50 6.79 -9.59
CA TYR A 279 -6.97 5.45 -9.38
C TYR A 279 -7.07 4.56 -10.64
N ILE A 280 -8.01 4.82 -11.55
CA ILE A 280 -8.00 4.20 -12.88
C ILE A 280 -6.72 4.58 -13.63
N ALA A 281 -6.30 5.85 -13.55
CA ALA A 281 -5.05 6.31 -14.17
C ALA A 281 -3.81 5.60 -13.64
N ALA A 282 -3.78 5.22 -12.35
CA ALA A 282 -2.64 4.60 -11.69
C ALA A 282 -2.16 3.32 -12.36
N SER A 283 -3.08 2.53 -12.90
CA SER A 283 -2.79 1.25 -13.53
C SER A 283 -1.94 1.38 -14.80
N GLY A 284 -2.03 2.51 -15.49
CA GLY A 284 -1.31 2.74 -16.75
C GLY A 284 0.22 2.88 -16.59
N PHE A 285 0.72 3.04 -15.36
CA PHE A 285 2.14 3.33 -15.17
C PHE A 285 2.79 2.60 -14.00
N SER A 286 2.09 2.43 -12.89
CA SER A 286 2.68 1.82 -11.69
C SER A 286 3.11 0.37 -11.94
N SER A 287 2.46 -0.27 -12.90
CA SER A 287 2.68 -1.68 -13.24
C SER A 287 3.65 -1.89 -14.41
N TYR A 288 4.00 -0.84 -15.19
CA TYR A 288 4.66 -1.02 -16.50
C TYR A 288 5.95 -0.19 -16.69
N TYR A 289 6.44 0.48 -15.68
CA TYR A 289 7.57 1.43 -15.83
C TYR A 289 8.85 0.79 -16.42
N GLU A 290 9.20 -0.40 -15.99
CA GLU A 290 10.35 -1.14 -16.50
C GLU A 290 10.09 -1.63 -17.94
N SER A 291 8.90 -2.16 -18.21
CA SER A 291 8.47 -2.55 -19.55
C SER A 291 8.37 -1.36 -20.51
N LEU A 292 8.00 -0.16 -20.02
CA LEU A 292 8.02 1.06 -20.82
C LEU A 292 9.45 1.47 -21.21
N MET A 293 10.42 1.37 -20.30
CA MET A 293 11.82 1.59 -20.62
C MET A 293 12.33 0.56 -21.64
N TYR A 294 12.03 -0.71 -21.40
CA TYR A 294 12.44 -1.83 -22.26
C TYR A 294 11.87 -1.72 -23.68
N THR A 295 10.54 -1.47 -23.82
CA THR A 295 9.88 -1.37 -25.13
C THR A 295 10.26 -0.12 -25.92
N ASN A 296 10.82 0.91 -25.26
CA ASN A 296 11.45 2.06 -25.92
C ASN A 296 12.94 1.87 -26.22
N GLY A 297 13.47 0.65 -26.08
CA GLY A 297 14.80 0.28 -26.55
C GLY A 297 15.95 0.52 -25.55
N MET A 298 15.65 0.82 -24.28
CA MET A 298 16.71 0.94 -23.26
C MET A 298 17.33 -0.42 -22.94
N GLN A 299 18.64 -0.43 -22.79
CA GLN A 299 19.39 -1.63 -22.41
C GLN A 299 19.18 -1.98 -20.93
N THR A 300 19.39 -3.25 -20.57
CA THR A 300 19.20 -3.74 -19.18
C THR A 300 20.00 -2.93 -18.16
N SER A 301 21.24 -2.56 -18.48
CA SER A 301 22.10 -1.72 -17.62
C SER A 301 21.57 -0.28 -17.48
N GLU A 302 21.05 0.31 -18.56
CA GLU A 302 20.47 1.65 -18.57
C GLU A 302 19.19 1.69 -17.71
N ILE A 303 18.34 0.67 -17.85
CA ILE A 303 17.15 0.50 -17.00
C ILE A 303 17.56 0.40 -15.54
N THR A 304 18.60 -0.39 -15.23
CA THR A 304 19.10 -0.53 -13.85
C THR A 304 19.58 0.81 -13.29
N GLN A 305 20.30 1.63 -14.09
CA GLN A 305 20.74 2.96 -13.68
C GLN A 305 19.55 3.91 -13.42
N ALA A 306 18.53 3.88 -14.27
CA ALA A 306 17.32 4.66 -14.06
C ALA A 306 16.60 4.26 -12.76
N LEU A 307 16.54 2.97 -12.50
CA LEU A 307 15.90 2.40 -11.31
C LEU A 307 16.63 2.74 -10.00
N TYR A 308 17.94 3.06 -10.04
CA TYR A 308 18.65 3.58 -8.87
C TYR A 308 18.19 4.98 -8.46
N VAL A 309 17.84 5.83 -9.41
CA VAL A 309 17.60 7.26 -9.15
C VAL A 309 16.20 7.53 -8.66
N TYR A 310 15.20 6.84 -9.22
CA TYR A 310 13.81 7.21 -8.94
C TYR A 310 13.41 7.11 -7.45
N PRO A 311 13.90 6.16 -6.62
CA PRO A 311 13.50 6.09 -5.21
C PRO A 311 13.94 7.32 -4.40
N PHE A 312 15.11 7.92 -4.75
CA PHE A 312 15.57 9.14 -4.07
C PHE A 312 14.69 10.34 -4.40
N VAL A 313 14.34 10.51 -5.68
CA VAL A 313 13.46 11.61 -6.11
C VAL A 313 12.05 11.41 -5.54
N PHE A 314 11.54 10.19 -5.58
CA PHE A 314 10.26 9.82 -5.00
C PHE A 314 10.20 10.12 -3.50
N ALA A 315 11.18 9.66 -2.71
CA ALA A 315 11.26 9.91 -1.28
C ALA A 315 11.39 11.42 -0.95
N ALA A 316 12.16 12.17 -1.74
CA ALA A 316 12.32 13.62 -1.56
C ALA A 316 10.99 14.36 -1.75
N ILE A 317 10.19 14.01 -2.77
CA ILE A 317 8.89 14.65 -3.04
C ILE A 317 7.91 14.35 -1.90
N ILE A 318 7.81 13.08 -1.46
CA ILE A 318 6.96 12.71 -0.33
C ILE A 318 7.40 13.45 0.94
N GLY A 319 8.69 13.50 1.22
CA GLY A 319 9.23 14.17 2.41
C GLY A 319 8.94 15.67 2.43
N ILE A 320 9.11 16.35 1.29
CA ILE A 320 8.85 17.79 1.17
C ILE A 320 7.34 18.09 1.23
N SER A 321 6.52 17.24 0.65
CA SER A 321 5.08 17.46 0.55
C SER A 321 4.40 17.64 1.91
N GLY A 322 4.85 16.91 2.94
CA GLY A 322 4.31 17.03 4.30
C GLY A 322 4.37 18.45 4.85
N PHE A 323 5.47 19.17 4.62
CA PHE A 323 5.63 20.58 5.03
C PHE A 323 4.79 21.54 4.19
N VAL A 324 4.63 21.23 2.90
CA VAL A 324 3.92 22.09 1.95
C VAL A 324 2.41 22.04 2.20
N GLY A 325 1.86 20.87 2.53
CA GLY A 325 0.43 20.65 2.70
C GLY A 325 -0.19 21.44 3.86
N ASP A 326 0.53 21.53 4.97
CA ASP A 326 0.05 22.28 6.12
C ASP A 326 0.05 23.78 5.89
N ARG A 327 0.94 24.28 5.01
CA ARG A 327 1.09 25.71 4.73
C ARG A 327 0.16 26.21 3.62
N PHE A 328 -0.01 25.45 2.54
CA PHE A 328 -0.69 25.94 1.31
C PHE A 328 -2.14 25.42 1.14
N GLY A 329 -2.58 24.47 1.96
CA GLY A 329 -3.89 23.83 1.85
C GLY A 329 -3.84 22.54 1.02
N ARG A 330 -4.73 21.58 1.36
CA ARG A 330 -4.72 20.22 0.79
C ARG A 330 -5.02 20.25 -0.70
N ARG A 331 -6.08 20.95 -1.08
CA ARG A 331 -6.52 21.03 -2.49
C ARG A 331 -5.44 21.59 -3.42
N ARG A 332 -4.77 22.69 -3.03
CA ARG A 332 -3.70 23.29 -3.85
C ARG A 332 -2.53 22.37 -4.04
N VAL A 333 -2.15 21.63 -2.99
CA VAL A 333 -1.07 20.64 -3.09
C VAL A 333 -1.45 19.53 -4.05
N VAL A 334 -2.67 18.98 -3.97
CA VAL A 334 -3.15 17.97 -4.92
C VAL A 334 -3.07 18.49 -6.36
N SER A 335 -3.53 19.73 -6.62
CA SER A 335 -3.47 20.31 -7.95
C SER A 335 -2.05 20.45 -8.50
N ILE A 336 -1.11 20.95 -7.69
CA ILE A 336 0.30 21.05 -8.09
C ILE A 336 0.88 19.67 -8.38
N MET A 337 0.58 18.69 -7.53
CA MET A 337 1.07 17.32 -7.68
C MET A 337 0.45 16.63 -8.90
N ASN A 338 -0.84 16.81 -9.18
CA ASN A 338 -1.48 16.25 -10.37
C ASN A 338 -0.86 16.79 -11.68
N ILE A 339 -0.60 18.09 -11.73
CA ILE A 339 0.11 18.71 -12.86
C ILE A 339 1.53 18.17 -12.97
N GLY A 340 2.24 18.07 -11.84
CA GLY A 340 3.59 17.51 -11.78
C GLY A 340 3.62 16.03 -12.21
N ALA A 341 2.61 15.24 -11.86
CA ALA A 341 2.50 13.85 -12.29
C ALA A 341 2.29 13.75 -13.81
N VAL A 342 1.37 14.53 -14.38
CA VAL A 342 1.10 14.54 -15.83
C VAL A 342 2.35 14.94 -16.61
N LEU A 343 2.98 16.05 -16.23
CA LEU A 343 4.20 16.53 -16.90
C LEU A 343 5.35 15.53 -16.72
N GLY A 344 5.54 15.01 -15.53
CA GLY A 344 6.58 14.01 -15.23
C GLY A 344 6.41 12.75 -16.09
N PHE A 345 5.17 12.26 -16.26
CA PHE A 345 4.90 11.08 -17.08
C PHE A 345 5.13 11.32 -18.57
N ILE A 346 4.65 12.44 -19.11
CA ILE A 346 4.87 12.80 -20.51
C ILE A 346 6.37 12.94 -20.79
N LEU A 347 7.10 13.65 -19.92
CA LEU A 347 8.54 13.83 -20.06
C LEU A 347 9.31 12.52 -19.89
N PHE A 348 8.87 11.63 -19.01
CA PHE A 348 9.43 10.28 -18.84
C PHE A 348 9.34 9.47 -20.14
N LEU A 349 8.14 9.40 -20.75
CA LEU A 349 7.97 8.69 -22.01
C LEU A 349 8.77 9.32 -23.15
N PHE A 350 8.82 10.67 -23.21
CA PHE A 350 9.63 11.40 -24.18
C PHE A 350 11.12 11.12 -23.99
N ALA A 351 11.61 11.09 -22.76
CA ALA A 351 12.99 10.79 -22.41
C ALA A 351 13.37 9.35 -22.78
N CYS A 352 12.50 8.36 -22.51
CA CYS A 352 12.70 6.97 -22.93
C CYS A 352 12.82 6.87 -24.46
N ARG A 353 11.88 7.50 -25.20
CA ARG A 353 11.85 7.44 -26.67
C ARG A 353 13.05 8.12 -27.34
N ASN A 354 13.58 9.19 -26.74
CA ASN A 354 14.70 9.95 -27.28
C ASN A 354 16.06 9.53 -26.68
N HIS A 355 16.09 8.40 -25.95
CA HIS A 355 17.31 7.84 -25.34
C HIS A 355 18.08 8.86 -24.49
N TRP A 356 17.37 9.61 -23.64
CA TRP A 356 18.02 10.49 -22.69
C TRP A 356 18.83 9.68 -21.67
N THR A 357 19.71 10.36 -20.95
CA THR A 357 20.53 9.66 -19.95
C THR A 357 19.67 8.88 -18.97
N PRO A 358 20.06 7.65 -18.57
CA PRO A 358 19.29 6.82 -17.64
C PRO A 358 18.97 7.54 -16.34
N LEU A 359 19.87 8.40 -15.87
CA LEU A 359 19.66 9.21 -14.66
C LEU A 359 18.48 10.18 -14.81
N MET A 360 18.35 10.83 -15.98
CA MET A 360 17.22 11.72 -16.26
C MET A 360 15.91 10.94 -16.38
N VAL A 361 15.91 9.78 -17.04
CA VAL A 361 14.75 8.90 -17.15
C VAL A 361 14.27 8.49 -15.75
N GLY A 362 15.18 8.03 -14.89
CA GLY A 362 14.88 7.66 -13.51
C GLY A 362 14.36 8.84 -12.67
N ALA A 363 14.96 10.03 -12.83
CA ALA A 363 14.51 11.23 -12.12
C ALA A 363 13.09 11.64 -12.54
N LEU A 364 12.78 11.64 -13.85
CA LEU A 364 11.45 11.97 -14.36
C LEU A 364 10.39 10.96 -13.90
N TYR A 365 10.73 9.68 -13.89
CA TYR A 365 9.85 8.67 -13.32
C TYR A 365 9.64 8.90 -11.82
N GLY A 366 10.69 9.23 -11.06
CA GLY A 366 10.61 9.56 -9.63
C GLY A 366 9.75 10.80 -9.36
N ILE A 367 9.85 11.84 -10.19
CA ILE A 367 8.98 13.04 -10.13
C ILE A 367 7.52 12.63 -10.31
N TYR A 368 7.25 11.89 -11.36
CA TYR A 368 5.91 11.43 -11.65
C TYR A 368 5.33 10.60 -10.49
N LEU A 369 6.04 9.58 -10.04
CA LEU A 369 5.59 8.69 -8.99
C LEU A 369 5.39 9.43 -7.65
N GLY A 370 6.33 10.31 -7.31
CA GLY A 370 6.27 11.13 -6.09
C GLY A 370 5.08 12.08 -6.08
N CYS A 371 4.86 12.77 -7.19
CA CYS A 371 3.71 13.65 -7.35
C CYS A 371 2.39 12.88 -7.29
N TYR A 372 2.31 11.74 -7.98
CA TYR A 372 1.12 10.90 -8.01
C TYR A 372 0.73 10.39 -6.61
N TRP A 373 1.65 9.73 -5.91
CA TRP A 373 1.35 9.17 -4.59
C TRP A 373 1.08 10.26 -3.55
N THR A 374 1.78 11.39 -3.63
CA THR A 374 1.46 12.55 -2.78
C THR A 374 0.04 13.05 -3.00
N ALA A 375 -0.40 13.21 -4.26
CA ALA A 375 -1.77 13.61 -4.57
C ALA A 375 -2.79 12.60 -4.01
N SER A 376 -2.53 11.30 -4.17
CA SER A 376 -3.33 10.22 -3.61
C SER A 376 -3.48 10.33 -2.09
N ASP A 377 -2.37 10.46 -1.36
CA ASP A 377 -2.36 10.56 0.10
C ASP A 377 -3.17 11.78 0.58
N TYR A 378 -3.02 12.94 -0.08
CA TYR A 378 -3.79 14.14 0.27
C TYR A 378 -5.29 14.02 -0.04
N MET A 379 -5.68 13.37 -1.12
CA MET A 379 -7.09 13.10 -1.40
C MET A 379 -7.70 12.15 -0.35
N MET A 380 -6.94 11.16 0.14
CA MET A 380 -7.37 10.31 1.26
C MET A 380 -7.53 11.13 2.56
N VAL A 381 -6.62 12.03 2.85
CA VAL A 381 -6.72 12.94 4.00
C VAL A 381 -7.97 13.81 3.89
N MET A 382 -8.21 14.42 2.73
CA MET A 382 -9.43 15.24 2.50
C MET A 382 -10.71 14.42 2.69
N ALA A 383 -10.76 13.17 2.22
CA ALA A 383 -11.90 12.28 2.44
C ALA A 383 -12.13 11.99 3.94
N SER A 384 -11.06 11.78 4.69
CA SER A 384 -11.11 11.58 6.14
C SER A 384 -11.57 12.84 6.88
N GLU A 385 -11.10 14.03 6.47
CA GLU A 385 -11.46 15.33 7.06
C GLU A 385 -12.91 15.73 6.78
N LYS A 386 -13.48 15.31 5.63
CA LYS A 386 -14.89 15.56 5.26
C LYS A 386 -15.86 14.54 5.85
N ALA A 387 -15.38 13.45 6.43
CA ALA A 387 -16.24 12.40 6.99
C ALA A 387 -16.57 12.66 8.46
N PRO A 388 -17.86 12.52 8.89
CA PRO A 388 -18.24 12.58 10.29
C PRO A 388 -17.46 11.53 11.11
N THR A 389 -17.13 11.87 12.35
CA THR A 389 -16.32 11.00 13.22
C THR A 389 -16.94 9.59 13.36
N ALA A 390 -18.26 9.50 13.45
CA ALA A 390 -18.99 8.23 13.58
C ALA A 390 -18.92 7.34 12.32
N LEU A 391 -18.75 7.93 11.12
CA LEU A 391 -18.71 7.21 9.83
C LEU A 391 -17.31 7.18 9.20
N ARG A 392 -16.33 7.90 9.75
CA ARG A 392 -15.00 8.09 9.17
C ARG A 392 -14.32 6.78 8.80
N ALA A 393 -14.33 5.79 9.70
CA ALA A 393 -13.73 4.49 9.43
C ALA A 393 -14.43 3.76 8.26
N SER A 394 -15.76 3.83 8.18
CA SER A 394 -16.54 3.21 7.09
C SER A 394 -16.36 3.94 5.77
N VAL A 395 -16.23 5.27 5.79
CA VAL A 395 -15.92 6.09 4.60
C VAL A 395 -14.54 5.75 4.07
N MET A 396 -13.53 5.62 4.93
CA MET A 396 -12.17 5.23 4.53
C MET A 396 -12.12 3.78 4.02
N ALA A 397 -12.86 2.85 4.64
CA ALA A 397 -12.99 1.49 4.14
C ALA A 397 -13.63 1.44 2.74
N THR A 398 -14.65 2.27 2.50
CA THR A 398 -15.29 2.42 1.19
C THR A 398 -14.30 2.97 0.16
N LEU A 399 -13.48 3.95 0.51
CA LEU A 399 -12.46 4.52 -0.37
C LEU A 399 -11.41 3.46 -0.74
N ASN A 400 -10.93 2.67 0.21
CA ASN A 400 -9.97 1.59 -0.05
C ASN A 400 -10.56 0.50 -0.95
N LEU A 401 -11.84 0.15 -0.78
CA LEU A 401 -12.51 -0.79 -1.69
C LEU A 401 -12.59 -0.23 -3.11
N LEU A 402 -12.98 1.03 -3.25
CA LEU A 402 -13.03 1.72 -4.55
C LEU A 402 -11.64 1.85 -5.19
N TYR A 403 -10.58 2.05 -4.41
CA TYR A 403 -9.20 2.02 -4.88
C TYR A 403 -8.88 0.70 -5.59
N ILE A 404 -9.13 -0.44 -4.93
CA ILE A 404 -8.86 -1.77 -5.50
C ILE A 404 -9.65 -1.99 -6.80
N LEU A 405 -10.95 -1.65 -6.79
CA LEU A 405 -11.81 -1.81 -7.95
C LEU A 405 -11.41 -0.89 -9.11
N SER A 406 -11.04 0.35 -8.81
CA SER A 406 -10.61 1.33 -9.82
C SER A 406 -9.28 0.95 -10.46
N MET A 407 -8.32 0.49 -9.66
CA MET A 407 -7.04 -0.05 -10.17
C MET A 407 -7.28 -1.26 -11.08
N GLY A 408 -8.15 -2.18 -10.69
CA GLY A 408 -8.52 -3.34 -11.49
C GLY A 408 -9.16 -2.94 -12.83
N LEU A 409 -10.11 -2.00 -12.79
CA LEU A 409 -10.76 -1.48 -14.00
C LEU A 409 -9.75 -0.79 -14.93
N GLY A 410 -8.85 0.00 -14.38
CA GLY A 410 -7.79 0.65 -15.13
C GLY A 410 -6.86 -0.36 -15.79
N LEU A 411 -6.47 -1.43 -15.07
CA LEU A 411 -5.62 -2.48 -15.61
C LEU A 411 -6.31 -3.24 -16.77
N ILE A 412 -7.60 -3.57 -16.63
CA ILE A 412 -8.41 -4.14 -17.71
C ILE A 412 -8.40 -3.22 -18.94
N THR A 413 -8.56 -1.93 -18.71
CA THR A 413 -8.55 -0.94 -19.82
C THR A 413 -7.19 -0.86 -20.51
N VAL A 414 -6.08 -0.88 -19.76
CA VAL A 414 -4.73 -0.90 -20.35
C VAL A 414 -4.52 -2.17 -21.17
N ILE A 415 -4.89 -3.34 -20.64
CA ILE A 415 -4.80 -4.63 -21.34
C ILE A 415 -5.55 -4.58 -22.67
N PHE A 416 -6.78 -4.06 -22.66
CA PHE A 416 -7.56 -3.87 -23.91
C PHE A 416 -6.85 -2.90 -24.88
N LEU A 417 -6.35 -1.76 -24.39
CA LEU A 417 -5.64 -0.81 -25.24
C LEU A 417 -4.35 -1.38 -25.82
N MET A 418 -3.64 -2.26 -25.11
CA MET A 418 -2.41 -2.91 -25.57
C MET A 418 -2.66 -3.87 -26.74
N SER A 419 -3.90 -4.37 -26.93
CA SER A 419 -4.24 -5.23 -28.08
C SER A 419 -4.32 -4.45 -29.40
N ILE A 420 -4.43 -3.11 -29.33
CA ILE A 420 -4.61 -2.25 -30.52
C ILE A 420 -3.55 -1.13 -30.62
N LEU A 421 -2.82 -0.84 -29.55
CA LEU A 421 -1.87 0.26 -29.45
C LEU A 421 -0.54 -0.20 -28.82
N PRO A 422 0.58 0.46 -29.13
CA PRO A 422 1.83 0.28 -28.39
C PRO A 422 1.65 0.60 -26.90
N LEU A 423 2.39 -0.08 -26.03
CA LEU A 423 2.33 0.05 -24.56
C LEU A 423 2.41 1.52 -24.11
N SER A 424 3.36 2.30 -24.67
CA SER A 424 3.53 3.73 -24.31
C SER A 424 2.27 4.56 -24.60
N SER A 425 1.60 4.31 -25.72
CA SER A 425 0.37 5.00 -26.11
C SER A 425 -0.81 4.58 -25.23
N ALA A 426 -0.94 3.27 -24.94
CA ALA A 426 -1.98 2.76 -24.06
C ALA A 426 -1.87 3.38 -22.65
N CYS A 427 -0.67 3.40 -22.09
CA CYS A 427 -0.41 4.02 -20.79
C CYS A 427 -0.66 5.53 -20.79
N LEU A 428 -0.28 6.24 -21.86
CA LEU A 428 -0.48 7.69 -21.98
C LEU A 428 -1.97 8.05 -22.03
N ILE A 429 -2.77 7.31 -22.79
CA ILE A 429 -4.22 7.54 -22.96
C ILE A 429 -4.96 7.32 -21.64
N ILE A 430 -4.55 6.36 -20.84
CA ILE A 430 -5.24 6.12 -19.57
C ILE A 430 -4.73 7.05 -18.46
N THR A 431 -3.45 7.40 -18.44
CA THR A 431 -2.89 8.19 -17.35
C THR A 431 -3.24 9.67 -17.48
N VAL A 432 -2.91 10.29 -18.59
CA VAL A 432 -2.99 11.75 -18.72
C VAL A 432 -4.42 12.29 -18.68
N PRO A 433 -5.36 11.82 -19.52
CA PRO A 433 -6.72 12.34 -19.49
C PRO A 433 -7.43 12.08 -18.16
N PHE A 434 -7.23 10.90 -17.55
CA PHE A 434 -7.91 10.54 -16.31
C PHE A 434 -7.40 11.37 -15.13
N VAL A 435 -6.09 11.64 -15.02
CA VAL A 435 -5.56 12.56 -14.00
C VAL A 435 -6.10 13.98 -14.22
N LEU A 436 -6.15 14.47 -15.47
CA LEU A 436 -6.67 15.79 -15.78
C LEU A 436 -8.17 15.93 -15.51
N VAL A 437 -8.97 14.90 -15.80
CA VAL A 437 -10.42 14.89 -15.47
C VAL A 437 -10.61 14.85 -13.94
N SER A 438 -9.85 14.04 -13.23
CA SER A 438 -9.85 14.05 -11.75
C SER A 438 -9.53 15.44 -11.20
N GLU A 439 -8.49 16.08 -11.74
CA GLU A 439 -8.10 17.45 -11.36
C GLU A 439 -9.20 18.47 -11.64
N LEU A 440 -9.83 18.40 -12.79
CA LEU A 440 -10.94 19.30 -13.15
C LEU A 440 -12.11 19.18 -12.15
N ILE A 441 -12.45 17.96 -11.74
CA ILE A 441 -13.49 17.72 -10.71
C ILE A 441 -13.05 18.32 -9.36
N LEU A 442 -11.81 18.11 -8.97
CA LEU A 442 -11.27 18.66 -7.72
C LEU A 442 -11.31 20.18 -7.70
N LEU A 443 -10.89 20.82 -8.80
CA LEU A 443 -10.87 22.28 -8.93
C LEU A 443 -12.26 22.91 -8.98
N THR A 444 -13.25 22.24 -9.55
CA THR A 444 -14.58 22.82 -9.78
C THR A 444 -15.61 22.44 -8.72
N LYS A 445 -15.49 21.27 -8.10
CA LYS A 445 -16.55 20.69 -7.27
C LYS A 445 -16.15 20.38 -5.83
N VAL A 446 -14.85 20.42 -5.50
CA VAL A 446 -14.37 20.03 -4.16
C VAL A 446 -13.77 21.24 -3.43
N SER A 447 -14.25 21.53 -2.24
CA SER A 447 -13.71 22.59 -1.35
C SER A 447 -12.44 22.11 -0.64
N ASP A 448 -11.55 23.08 -0.29
CA ASP A 448 -10.36 22.79 0.52
C ASP A 448 -10.78 22.41 1.96
N THR A 449 -10.04 21.51 2.57
CA THR A 449 -10.28 21.07 3.97
C THR A 449 -9.31 21.70 4.97
N ARG A 450 -8.53 22.69 4.55
CA ARG A 450 -7.57 23.37 5.43
C ARG A 450 -8.26 23.98 6.65
N GLY A 451 -7.85 23.56 7.86
CA GLY A 451 -8.41 24.09 9.10
C GLY A 451 -9.83 23.60 9.44
N ALA A 452 -10.30 22.53 8.79
CA ALA A 452 -11.59 21.92 9.12
C ALA A 452 -11.62 21.47 10.59
N ASP A 453 -12.63 21.94 11.33
CA ASP A 453 -12.88 21.45 12.69
C ASP A 453 -13.54 20.06 12.59
N LEU A 454 -12.75 19.03 12.89
CA LEU A 454 -13.19 17.62 12.84
C LEU A 454 -14.38 17.33 13.78
N ASN A 455 -14.61 18.19 14.79
CA ASN A 455 -15.73 18.04 15.73
C ASN A 455 -17.01 18.73 15.19
N ALA A 456 -16.88 19.76 14.36
CA ALA A 456 -18.01 20.45 13.74
C ALA A 456 -18.69 19.56 12.67
N VAL A 457 -17.90 18.85 11.86
CA VAL A 457 -18.40 17.91 10.83
C VAL A 457 -19.28 16.80 11.41
N GLY A 458 -19.16 16.50 12.71
CA GLY A 458 -20.02 15.52 13.41
C GLY A 458 -21.39 16.06 13.84
N LYS A 459 -21.56 17.38 14.01
CA LYS A 459 -22.79 17.99 14.49
C LYS A 459 -23.83 18.24 13.40
N GLU A 460 -23.41 18.43 12.16
CA GLU A 460 -24.32 18.60 11.01
C GLU A 460 -24.96 17.30 10.53
N ALA A 461 -24.52 16.15 11.02
CA ALA A 461 -24.98 14.83 10.57
C ALA A 461 -25.99 14.15 11.52
N ASP A 462 -26.44 14.80 12.56
CA ASP A 462 -27.46 14.25 13.47
C ASP A 462 -28.87 14.79 13.11
N PRO A 463 -29.68 14.04 12.31
CA PRO A 463 -30.99 14.48 11.90
C PRO A 463 -32.07 14.34 13.01
N ALA A 464 -31.65 14.15 14.27
CA ALA A 464 -32.57 13.98 15.40
C ALA A 464 -32.85 15.28 16.18
N GLU A 465 -32.27 16.44 15.76
CA GLU A 465 -32.54 17.74 16.38
C GLU A 465 -33.21 18.78 15.45
N ASN A 466 -33.85 18.33 14.33
CA ASN A 466 -34.75 19.19 13.54
C ASN A 466 -36.11 18.52 13.38
#